data_c86006934c8648a7aa18b6b60b2c2249
#
_entry.id   c86006934c8648a7aa18b6b60b2c2249
#
_cell.length_a   1.000
_cell.length_b   1.000
_cell.length_c   1.000
_cell.angle_alpha   90.00
_cell.angle_beta   90.00
_cell.angle_gamma   90.00
#
_symmetry.space_group_name_H-M   'P 1'
#
loop_
_entity.id
_entity.type
_entity.pdbx_description
1 polymer ?
#
loop_
_entity_poly.entity_id
_entity_poly.type
_entity_poly.pdbx_seq_one_letter_code
_entity_poly.pdbx_strand_id
1 'polypeptide(L)'
;MRLLVLSQFWYPENGVPQRRWTWLSNIFSEIGGDISVVAPPPNYRRKLGFRDSLKSFLPNAQIETGPAGEVIYRSPFLYAGESLAGRAFSQAFIAAGALITVARNWGRIRNVDAVVGTVPALPTAVVSFLVARVLRVPYVIDLRDAWPDLMKEHRNWNRALETRSRHEKVLNLGPIRILSWLIEKGLTALLERANAIMVTSEDLGAQLRNNRSSRLTGKRQQLITTIRNVFPASVPKEVKRHSFDAHSLRVLYAGTLGRAQNLRNAVDAAVIAQNQGTPVELVFVGGGAAVRDLQTYAGLKEVNASFYQVRSAAEIVGFYEWADTALVHLTDWEPLDRAVPSKTYELMSVGIHISGVVKGETARIIKFLEAGDTVSPENPYELADLWTALYKNPSRLSITTKGSIWVESQRETVVPGEVKKLVEWIENLK
;
A
#
# COMPACT_ATOMS: atom_id res chain seq x y z
N MET A 1 -16.52 -19.50 9.63
CA MET A 1 -16.46 -19.25 8.16
C MET A 1 -15.09 -19.64 7.63
N ARG A 2 -15.01 -20.26 6.43
CA ARG A 2 -13.74 -20.65 5.78
C ARG A 2 -13.49 -19.78 4.55
N LEU A 3 -12.38 -19.04 4.53
CA LEU A 3 -11.97 -18.19 3.41
C LEU A 3 -10.85 -18.82 2.59
N LEU A 4 -10.89 -18.64 1.28
CA LEU A 4 -9.76 -18.85 0.39
C LEU A 4 -9.23 -17.49 -0.09
N VAL A 5 -8.01 -17.16 0.26
CA VAL A 5 -7.36 -15.90 -0.17
C VAL A 5 -6.33 -16.21 -1.26
N LEU A 6 -6.49 -15.58 -2.42
CA LEU A 6 -5.46 -15.61 -3.47
C LEU A 6 -4.69 -14.30 -3.43
N SER A 7 -3.39 -14.37 -3.22
CA SER A 7 -2.54 -13.19 -3.11
C SER A 7 -1.18 -13.42 -3.75
N GLN A 8 -0.59 -12.37 -4.32
CA GLN A 8 0.80 -12.41 -4.79
C GLN A 8 1.82 -12.15 -3.70
N PHE A 9 1.37 -11.66 -2.53
CA PHE A 9 2.24 -11.26 -1.44
C PHE A 9 1.68 -11.81 -0.12
N TRP A 10 2.48 -12.63 0.56
CA TRP A 10 2.12 -13.24 1.83
C TRP A 10 3.32 -13.39 2.75
N TYR A 11 3.07 -13.69 4.03
CA TYR A 11 4.09 -14.07 4.99
C TYR A 11 5.10 -15.10 4.37
N PRO A 12 6.41 -15.08 4.71
CA PRO A 12 7.04 -14.34 5.81
C PRO A 12 7.62 -12.96 5.45
N GLU A 13 7.38 -12.43 4.28
CA GLU A 13 7.83 -11.07 3.95
C GLU A 13 7.04 -10.02 4.74
N ASN A 14 7.68 -8.88 5.04
CA ASN A 14 7.15 -7.83 5.91
C ASN A 14 6.85 -6.52 5.14
N GLY A 15 6.13 -6.61 4.04
CA GLY A 15 5.59 -5.45 3.32
C GLY A 15 4.19 -5.07 3.83
N VAL A 16 3.67 -3.93 3.37
CA VAL A 16 2.32 -3.47 3.73
C VAL A 16 1.24 -4.53 3.43
N PRO A 17 1.24 -5.19 2.24
CA PRO A 17 0.26 -6.22 1.94
C PRO A 17 0.31 -7.42 2.88
N GLN A 18 1.52 -7.86 3.22
CA GLN A 18 1.73 -9.01 4.10
C GLN A 18 1.31 -8.68 5.53
N ARG A 19 1.74 -7.53 6.08
CA ARG A 19 1.35 -7.06 7.42
C ARG A 19 -0.17 -6.90 7.54
N ARG A 20 -0.82 -6.34 6.51
CA ARG A 20 -2.28 -6.23 6.47
C ARG A 20 -2.94 -7.59 6.62
N TRP A 21 -2.54 -8.57 5.81
CA TRP A 21 -3.18 -9.88 5.81
C TRP A 21 -2.80 -10.71 7.04
N THR A 22 -1.58 -10.60 7.58
CA THR A 22 -1.25 -11.20 8.87
C THR A 22 -2.20 -10.70 9.97
N TRP A 23 -2.43 -9.39 10.02
CA TRP A 23 -3.35 -8.78 10.99
C TRP A 23 -4.81 -9.18 10.74
N LEU A 24 -5.29 -9.13 9.51
CA LEU A 24 -6.65 -9.56 9.17
C LEU A 24 -6.86 -11.05 9.47
N SER A 25 -5.86 -11.90 9.23
CA SER A 25 -5.93 -13.32 9.57
C SER A 25 -6.12 -13.55 11.07
N ASN A 26 -5.46 -12.77 11.92
CA ASN A 26 -5.69 -12.81 13.36
C ASN A 26 -7.14 -12.43 13.70
N ILE A 27 -7.66 -11.31 13.16
CA ILE A 27 -9.05 -10.89 13.39
C ILE A 27 -10.06 -11.97 12.93
N PHE A 28 -9.83 -12.58 11.76
CA PHE A 28 -10.68 -13.67 11.28
C PHE A 28 -10.60 -14.91 12.18
N SER A 29 -9.42 -15.26 12.68
CA SER A 29 -9.24 -16.37 13.62
C SER A 29 -9.96 -16.11 14.95
N GLU A 30 -9.89 -14.90 15.49
CA GLU A 30 -10.56 -14.49 16.73
C GLU A 30 -12.10 -14.62 16.64
N ILE A 31 -12.68 -14.43 15.46
CA ILE A 31 -14.12 -14.61 15.22
C ILE A 31 -14.49 -16.04 14.76
N GLY A 32 -13.56 -17.00 14.94
CA GLY A 32 -13.79 -18.41 14.60
C GLY A 32 -13.75 -18.71 13.10
N GLY A 33 -13.04 -17.93 12.32
CA GLY A 33 -12.83 -18.15 10.89
C GLY A 33 -11.53 -18.88 10.59
N ASP A 34 -11.55 -19.72 9.56
CA ASP A 34 -10.36 -20.41 9.02
C ASP A 34 -9.93 -19.76 7.69
N ILE A 35 -8.64 -19.57 7.50
CA ILE A 35 -8.08 -19.04 6.27
C ILE A 35 -7.17 -20.04 5.58
N SER A 36 -7.49 -20.32 4.33
CA SER A 36 -6.61 -20.98 3.37
C SER A 36 -6.07 -19.96 2.39
N VAL A 37 -4.78 -20.02 2.09
CA VAL A 37 -4.10 -19.04 1.24
C VAL A 37 -3.43 -19.74 0.08
N VAL A 38 -3.55 -19.17 -1.11
CA VAL A 38 -2.72 -19.54 -2.26
C VAL A 38 -1.85 -18.35 -2.61
N ALA A 39 -0.55 -18.51 -2.43
CA ALA A 39 0.43 -17.46 -2.68
C ALA A 39 1.76 -18.06 -3.19
N PRO A 40 2.54 -17.33 -4.02
CA PRO A 40 3.87 -17.76 -4.41
C PRO A 40 4.81 -17.78 -3.20
N PRO A 41 5.99 -18.40 -3.33
CA PRO A 41 7.06 -18.24 -2.35
C PRO A 41 7.43 -16.77 -2.17
N PRO A 42 8.03 -16.38 -1.03
CA PRO A 42 8.48 -15.00 -0.80
C PRO A 42 9.40 -14.52 -1.93
N ASN A 43 8.99 -13.47 -2.65
CA ASN A 43 9.69 -13.04 -3.86
C ASN A 43 9.88 -11.51 -3.97
N TYR A 44 9.30 -10.72 -3.07
CA TYR A 44 9.30 -9.27 -3.17
C TYR A 44 10.67 -8.66 -2.86
N ARG A 45 11.37 -9.19 -1.85
CA ARG A 45 12.71 -8.75 -1.43
C ARG A 45 13.81 -9.76 -1.76
N ARG A 46 13.46 -11.03 -1.94
CA ARG A 46 14.39 -12.10 -2.29
C ARG A 46 14.42 -12.22 -3.80
N LYS A 47 15.57 -11.96 -4.42
CA LYS A 47 15.79 -12.32 -5.83
C LYS A 47 15.89 -13.86 -5.89
N LEU A 48 14.74 -14.51 -6.07
CA LEU A 48 14.71 -15.95 -6.30
C LEU A 48 15.37 -16.24 -7.64
N GLY A 49 16.37 -17.11 -7.64
CA GLY A 49 17.04 -17.55 -8.85
C GLY A 49 16.16 -18.50 -9.68
N PHE A 50 16.57 -18.76 -10.91
CA PHE A 50 15.87 -19.68 -11.83
C PHE A 50 15.73 -21.09 -11.22
N ARG A 51 16.73 -21.56 -10.45
CA ARG A 51 16.67 -22.85 -9.74
C ARG A 51 15.58 -22.90 -8.68
N ASP A 52 15.34 -21.81 -7.96
CA ASP A 52 14.31 -21.75 -6.92
C ASP A 52 12.92 -21.69 -7.57
N SER A 53 12.82 -21.03 -8.72
CA SER A 53 11.61 -21.07 -9.55
C SER A 53 11.29 -22.51 -10.00
N LEU A 54 12.26 -23.26 -10.49
CA LEU A 54 12.08 -24.66 -10.87
C LEU A 54 11.63 -25.54 -9.71
N LYS A 55 12.18 -25.35 -8.51
CA LYS A 55 11.77 -26.08 -7.30
C LYS A 55 10.30 -25.83 -6.94
N SER A 56 9.76 -24.65 -7.25
CA SER A 56 8.36 -24.31 -6.98
C SER A 56 7.35 -25.15 -7.80
N PHE A 57 7.81 -25.83 -8.85
CA PHE A 57 6.97 -26.72 -9.67
C PHE A 57 6.87 -28.15 -9.14
N LEU A 58 7.72 -28.55 -8.19
CA LEU A 58 7.70 -29.91 -7.66
C LEU A 58 6.37 -30.22 -6.97
N PRO A 59 5.87 -31.48 -7.06
CA PRO A 59 4.58 -31.88 -6.50
C PRO A 59 4.43 -31.68 -4.99
N ASN A 60 5.55 -31.64 -4.27
CA ASN A 60 5.64 -31.42 -2.82
C ASN A 60 5.69 -29.90 -2.49
N ALA A 61 5.01 -29.03 -3.26
CA ALA A 61 4.86 -27.64 -2.91
C ALA A 61 4.42 -27.53 -1.45
N GLN A 62 5.27 -26.94 -0.62
CA GLN A 62 5.17 -26.94 0.83
C GLN A 62 3.85 -26.31 1.25
N ILE A 63 3.09 -27.04 2.03
CA ILE A 63 1.98 -26.47 2.81
C ILE A 63 2.64 -25.92 4.07
N GLU A 64 2.47 -24.62 4.27
CA GLU A 64 3.02 -23.91 5.42
C GLU A 64 1.87 -23.45 6.32
N THR A 65 2.16 -23.25 7.60
CA THR A 65 1.24 -22.59 8.53
C THR A 65 1.75 -21.18 8.77
N GLY A 66 0.88 -20.20 8.61
CA GLY A 66 1.19 -18.81 8.89
C GLY A 66 1.01 -18.44 10.37
N PRO A 67 1.37 -17.21 10.76
CA PRO A 67 1.41 -16.77 12.17
C PRO A 67 0.03 -16.73 12.85
N ALA A 68 -1.06 -16.62 12.08
CA ALA A 68 -2.43 -16.66 12.60
C ALA A 68 -3.08 -18.06 12.47
N GLY A 69 -2.29 -19.08 12.17
CA GLY A 69 -2.78 -20.46 11.96
C GLY A 69 -3.32 -20.71 10.54
N GLU A 70 -3.24 -19.73 9.65
CA GLU A 70 -3.67 -19.89 8.25
C GLU A 70 -2.85 -20.94 7.50
N VAL A 71 -3.51 -21.73 6.66
CA VAL A 71 -2.87 -22.75 5.82
C VAL A 71 -2.45 -22.14 4.49
N ILE A 72 -1.15 -22.13 4.22
CA ILE A 72 -0.57 -21.48 3.04
C ILE A 72 -0.15 -22.53 2.02
N TYR A 73 -0.78 -22.53 0.86
CA TYR A 73 -0.43 -23.35 -0.31
C TYR A 73 0.48 -22.54 -1.23
N ARG A 74 1.76 -22.89 -1.34
CA ARG A 74 2.70 -22.19 -2.22
C ARG A 74 2.47 -22.53 -3.69
N SER A 75 2.22 -21.51 -4.49
CA SER A 75 2.01 -21.65 -5.93
C SER A 75 3.33 -21.60 -6.70
N PRO A 76 3.42 -22.23 -7.89
CA PRO A 76 4.55 -22.05 -8.78
C PRO A 76 4.83 -20.59 -9.09
N PHE A 77 6.11 -20.25 -9.19
CA PHE A 77 6.61 -18.91 -9.40
C PHE A 77 7.69 -18.87 -10.48
N LEU A 78 7.64 -17.89 -11.36
CA LEU A 78 8.68 -17.61 -12.33
C LEU A 78 9.03 -16.13 -12.33
N TYR A 79 10.30 -15.81 -12.08
CA TYR A 79 10.79 -14.44 -12.17
C TYR A 79 11.26 -14.13 -13.61
N ALA A 80 10.63 -13.16 -14.27
CA ALA A 80 10.92 -12.78 -15.64
C ALA A 80 11.58 -11.39 -15.79
N GLY A 81 12.20 -10.87 -14.70
CA GLY A 81 12.96 -9.62 -14.70
C GLY A 81 12.16 -8.39 -14.23
N GLU A 82 12.86 -7.25 -14.15
CA GLU A 82 12.33 -5.99 -13.58
C GLU A 82 11.64 -5.08 -14.60
N SER A 83 11.69 -5.41 -15.90
CA SER A 83 10.99 -4.68 -16.95
C SER A 83 9.45 -4.75 -16.77
N LEU A 84 8.71 -3.80 -17.32
CA LEU A 84 7.23 -3.81 -17.29
C LEU A 84 6.66 -5.11 -17.88
N ALA A 85 7.20 -5.56 -19.02
CA ALA A 85 6.78 -6.80 -19.66
C ALA A 85 7.12 -8.02 -18.80
N GLY A 86 8.33 -8.05 -18.19
CA GLY A 86 8.75 -9.12 -17.28
C GLY A 86 7.86 -9.21 -16.06
N ARG A 87 7.52 -8.08 -15.45
CA ARG A 87 6.58 -8.03 -14.31
C ARG A 87 5.19 -8.51 -14.68
N ALA A 88 4.65 -8.07 -15.83
CA ALA A 88 3.34 -8.52 -16.31
C ALA A 88 3.33 -10.03 -16.56
N PHE A 89 4.39 -10.56 -17.18
CA PHE A 89 4.55 -11.99 -17.40
C PHE A 89 4.65 -12.77 -16.09
N SER A 90 5.47 -12.30 -15.12
CA SER A 90 5.59 -12.92 -13.79
C SER A 90 4.24 -12.94 -13.08
N GLN A 91 3.46 -11.86 -13.13
CA GLN A 91 2.12 -11.80 -12.53
C GLN A 91 1.14 -12.77 -13.18
N ALA A 92 1.12 -12.86 -14.51
CA ALA A 92 0.29 -13.82 -15.23
C ALA A 92 0.67 -15.26 -14.90
N PHE A 93 1.98 -15.53 -14.79
CA PHE A 93 2.50 -16.84 -14.42
C PHE A 93 2.11 -17.26 -13.01
N ILE A 94 2.23 -16.35 -12.01
CA ILE A 94 1.79 -16.57 -10.64
C ILE A 94 0.29 -16.89 -10.60
N ALA A 95 -0.51 -16.17 -11.38
CA ALA A 95 -1.96 -16.40 -11.45
C ALA A 95 -2.29 -17.78 -12.03
N ALA A 96 -1.59 -18.22 -13.09
CA ALA A 96 -1.73 -19.56 -13.64
C ALA A 96 -1.29 -20.63 -12.63
N GLY A 97 -0.17 -20.39 -11.94
CA GLY A 97 0.32 -21.22 -10.84
C GLY A 97 -0.70 -21.37 -9.70
N ALA A 98 -1.41 -20.28 -9.38
CA ALA A 98 -2.47 -20.32 -8.37
C ALA A 98 -3.62 -21.24 -8.79
N LEU A 99 -4.06 -21.21 -10.07
CA LEU A 99 -5.07 -22.15 -10.58
C LEU A 99 -4.62 -23.62 -10.45
N ILE A 100 -3.38 -23.91 -10.83
CA ILE A 100 -2.81 -25.25 -10.69
C ILE A 100 -2.80 -25.69 -9.22
N THR A 101 -2.44 -24.78 -8.32
CA THR A 101 -2.38 -25.06 -6.88
C THR A 101 -3.77 -25.34 -6.31
N VAL A 102 -4.78 -24.56 -6.71
CA VAL A 102 -6.18 -24.80 -6.33
C VAL A 102 -6.64 -26.17 -6.85
N ALA A 103 -6.36 -26.52 -8.11
CA ALA A 103 -6.74 -27.80 -8.68
C ALA A 103 -6.08 -28.98 -7.95
N ARG A 104 -4.79 -28.88 -7.65
CA ARG A 104 -4.04 -29.93 -6.91
C ARG A 104 -4.55 -30.14 -5.48
N ASN A 105 -5.02 -29.10 -4.84
CA ASN A 105 -5.52 -29.13 -3.46
C ASN A 105 -7.05 -29.08 -3.37
N TRP A 106 -7.74 -29.42 -4.46
CA TRP A 106 -9.20 -29.32 -4.58
C TRP A 106 -9.95 -29.93 -3.40
N GLY A 107 -9.57 -31.12 -2.96
CA GLY A 107 -10.22 -31.81 -1.84
C GLY A 107 -10.22 -31.03 -0.53
N ARG A 108 -9.21 -30.17 -0.31
CA ARG A 108 -9.06 -29.34 0.89
C ARG A 108 -9.69 -27.97 0.74
N ILE A 109 -9.68 -27.44 -0.49
CA ILE A 109 -10.08 -26.05 -0.82
C ILE A 109 -11.56 -25.95 -1.20
N ARG A 110 -12.18 -27.00 -1.76
CA ARG A 110 -13.56 -26.97 -2.30
C ARG A 110 -14.66 -26.58 -1.31
N ASN A 111 -14.41 -26.71 -0.01
CA ASN A 111 -15.43 -26.45 1.02
C ASN A 111 -15.26 -25.08 1.68
N VAL A 112 -14.72 -24.09 0.96
CA VAL A 112 -14.64 -22.71 1.46
C VAL A 112 -15.97 -21.97 1.26
N ASP A 113 -16.18 -20.95 2.06
CA ASP A 113 -17.42 -20.16 2.08
C ASP A 113 -17.34 -18.91 1.18
N ALA A 114 -16.12 -18.42 0.91
CA ALA A 114 -15.88 -17.32 -0.02
C ALA A 114 -14.43 -17.34 -0.54
N VAL A 115 -14.23 -16.67 -1.68
CA VAL A 115 -12.89 -16.44 -2.28
C VAL A 115 -12.59 -14.96 -2.25
N VAL A 116 -11.40 -14.61 -1.72
CA VAL A 116 -10.87 -13.24 -1.69
C VAL A 116 -9.74 -13.11 -2.68
N GLY A 117 -9.82 -12.14 -3.60
CA GLY A 117 -8.75 -11.77 -4.52
C GLY A 117 -8.10 -10.45 -4.14
N THR A 118 -6.77 -10.43 -3.98
CA THR A 118 -6.07 -9.19 -3.64
C THR A 118 -5.63 -8.41 -4.89
N VAL A 119 -5.87 -7.10 -4.91
CA VAL A 119 -5.49 -6.16 -5.97
C VAL A 119 -4.42 -5.21 -5.41
N PRO A 120 -3.35 -4.88 -6.15
CA PRO A 120 -3.33 -4.53 -7.58
C PRO A 120 -2.95 -5.64 -8.58
N ALA A 121 -2.73 -6.85 -8.18
CA ALA A 121 -2.39 -7.93 -9.11
C ALA A 121 -3.62 -8.37 -9.92
N LEU A 122 -3.85 -7.74 -11.06
CA LEU A 122 -5.00 -8.00 -11.95
C LEU A 122 -5.20 -9.47 -12.31
N PRO A 123 -4.15 -10.21 -12.75
CA PRO A 123 -4.32 -11.62 -13.07
C PRO A 123 -4.81 -12.43 -11.86
N THR A 124 -4.39 -12.07 -10.65
CA THR A 124 -4.88 -12.69 -9.40
C THR A 124 -6.38 -12.42 -9.18
N ALA A 125 -6.84 -11.20 -9.43
CA ALA A 125 -8.27 -10.88 -9.33
C ALA A 125 -9.12 -11.70 -10.30
N VAL A 126 -8.66 -11.88 -11.56
CA VAL A 126 -9.33 -12.72 -12.56
C VAL A 126 -9.39 -14.18 -12.09
N VAL A 127 -8.26 -14.73 -11.65
CA VAL A 127 -8.19 -16.12 -11.16
C VAL A 127 -9.08 -16.32 -9.95
N SER A 128 -9.09 -15.39 -9.00
CA SER A 128 -9.96 -15.45 -7.82
C SER A 128 -11.45 -15.45 -8.21
N PHE A 129 -11.83 -14.63 -9.18
CA PHE A 129 -13.18 -14.64 -9.72
C PHE A 129 -13.55 -15.99 -10.36
N LEU A 130 -12.67 -16.55 -11.19
CA LEU A 130 -12.90 -17.86 -11.82
C LEU A 130 -13.03 -18.98 -10.78
N VAL A 131 -12.14 -19.00 -9.77
CA VAL A 131 -12.18 -19.96 -8.68
C VAL A 131 -13.50 -19.84 -7.91
N ALA A 132 -13.92 -18.62 -7.55
CA ALA A 132 -15.20 -18.39 -6.88
C ALA A 132 -16.39 -18.90 -7.70
N ARG A 133 -16.37 -18.69 -9.02
CA ARG A 133 -17.41 -19.17 -9.95
C ARG A 133 -17.47 -20.70 -10.00
N VAL A 134 -16.33 -21.37 -10.08
CA VAL A 134 -16.24 -22.83 -10.10
C VAL A 134 -16.71 -23.44 -8.78
N LEU A 135 -16.29 -22.83 -7.65
CA LEU A 135 -16.71 -23.24 -6.30
C LEU A 135 -18.17 -22.84 -5.97
N ARG A 136 -18.78 -21.96 -6.77
CA ARG A 136 -20.13 -21.40 -6.55
C ARG A 136 -20.27 -20.67 -5.21
N VAL A 137 -19.23 -19.95 -4.82
CA VAL A 137 -19.18 -19.16 -3.57
C VAL A 137 -19.04 -17.67 -3.85
N PRO A 138 -19.37 -16.80 -2.88
CA PRO A 138 -19.16 -15.36 -2.99
C PRO A 138 -17.72 -15.00 -3.35
N TYR A 139 -17.59 -13.98 -4.23
CA TYR A 139 -16.31 -13.38 -4.62
C TYR A 139 -16.12 -12.04 -3.92
N VAL A 140 -15.01 -11.88 -3.22
CA VAL A 140 -14.61 -10.66 -2.49
C VAL A 140 -13.33 -10.10 -3.12
N ILE A 141 -13.24 -8.79 -3.25
CA ILE A 141 -12.03 -8.09 -3.70
C ILE A 141 -11.44 -7.30 -2.54
N ASP A 142 -10.15 -7.50 -2.23
CA ASP A 142 -9.35 -6.61 -1.39
C ASP A 142 -8.65 -5.58 -2.28
N LEU A 143 -9.29 -4.41 -2.46
CA LEU A 143 -8.84 -3.30 -3.29
C LEU A 143 -8.06 -2.30 -2.44
N ARG A 144 -6.74 -2.34 -2.52
CA ARG A 144 -5.86 -1.58 -1.62
C ARG A 144 -5.50 -0.19 -2.09
N ASP A 145 -5.63 0.08 -3.38
CA ASP A 145 -5.34 1.35 -4.03
C ASP A 145 -6.46 1.70 -5.01
N ALA A 146 -6.51 2.94 -5.49
CA ALA A 146 -7.55 3.45 -6.40
C ALA A 146 -7.43 2.90 -7.84
N TRP A 147 -7.37 1.56 -7.98
CA TRP A 147 -7.46 0.88 -9.26
C TRP A 147 -8.93 0.80 -9.72
N PRO A 148 -9.24 0.96 -11.01
CA PRO A 148 -8.32 1.12 -12.15
C PRO A 148 -7.86 2.56 -12.43
N ASP A 149 -8.31 3.57 -11.67
CA ASP A 149 -8.06 4.98 -11.99
C ASP A 149 -6.55 5.32 -12.05
N LEU A 150 -5.73 4.66 -11.21
CA LEU A 150 -4.27 4.79 -11.27
C LEU A 150 -3.67 4.47 -12.66
N MET A 151 -4.36 3.67 -13.48
CA MET A 151 -3.91 3.41 -14.84
C MET A 151 -4.00 4.64 -15.74
N LYS A 152 -4.89 5.60 -15.44
CA LYS A 152 -5.02 6.84 -16.21
C LYS A 152 -3.79 7.72 -16.07
N GLU A 153 -3.10 7.61 -14.92
CA GLU A 153 -1.88 8.35 -14.62
C GLU A 153 -0.60 7.77 -15.27
N HIS A 154 -0.71 6.69 -16.07
CA HIS A 154 0.46 6.02 -16.67
C HIS A 154 1.39 6.97 -17.45
N ARG A 155 0.85 8.07 -18.02
CA ARG A 155 1.62 9.11 -18.72
C ARG A 155 2.47 9.96 -17.78
N ASN A 156 2.05 10.08 -16.52
CA ASN A 156 2.69 10.89 -15.50
C ASN A 156 3.69 10.06 -14.66
N TRP A 157 3.67 8.71 -14.76
CA TRP A 157 4.51 7.83 -13.95
C TRP A 157 6.02 8.08 -14.08
N ASN A 158 6.46 8.65 -15.20
CA ASN A 158 7.87 8.92 -15.47
C ASN A 158 8.26 10.40 -15.31
N ARG A 159 7.34 11.28 -14.86
CA ARG A 159 7.67 12.70 -14.62
C ARG A 159 8.72 12.88 -13.51
N ALA A 160 8.71 12.01 -12.50
CA ALA A 160 9.67 12.03 -11.42
C ALA A 160 11.06 11.46 -11.76
N LEU A 161 11.26 10.92 -12.98
CA LEU A 161 12.52 10.34 -13.45
C LEU A 161 12.96 11.05 -14.73
N GLU A 162 14.16 11.61 -14.76
CA GLU A 162 14.71 12.32 -15.95
C GLU A 162 15.00 11.40 -17.15
N THR A 163 15.14 10.10 -16.93
CA THR A 163 15.53 9.16 -17.97
C THR A 163 14.32 8.65 -18.77
N ARG A 164 13.93 9.40 -19.80
CA ARG A 164 13.05 8.88 -20.86
C ARG A 164 13.85 8.03 -21.84
N SER A 165 13.80 6.70 -21.73
CA SER A 165 14.33 5.80 -22.75
C SER A 165 13.60 6.01 -24.08
N ARG A 166 14.37 6.03 -25.22
CA ARG A 166 13.80 6.11 -26.57
C ARG A 166 12.81 4.97 -26.85
N HIS A 167 12.99 3.80 -26.23
CA HIS A 167 12.07 2.66 -26.32
C HIS A 167 10.70 2.92 -25.68
N GLU A 168 10.63 3.74 -24.63
CA GLU A 168 9.37 4.14 -23.99
C GLU A 168 8.51 5.04 -24.90
N LYS A 169 9.13 5.86 -25.75
CA LYS A 169 8.40 6.70 -26.73
C LYS A 169 7.66 5.87 -27.78
N VAL A 170 8.25 4.77 -28.24
CA VAL A 170 7.68 3.89 -29.26
C VAL A 170 6.58 2.99 -28.66
N LEU A 171 6.78 2.48 -27.45
CA LEU A 171 5.79 1.63 -26.76
C LEU A 171 4.52 2.40 -26.33
N ASN A 172 4.61 3.73 -26.13
CA ASN A 172 3.46 4.57 -25.77
C ASN A 172 2.47 4.85 -26.91
N LEU A 173 2.76 4.43 -28.15
CA LEU A 173 2.01 4.85 -29.34
C LEU A 173 0.82 3.95 -29.75
N GLY A 174 0.60 2.81 -29.13
CA GLY A 174 -0.56 1.96 -29.51
C GLY A 174 -0.81 0.76 -28.58
N PRO A 175 0.08 -0.23 -28.50
CA PRO A 175 -0.20 -1.49 -27.79
C PRO A 175 -0.45 -1.31 -26.28
N ILE A 176 0.26 -0.37 -25.64
CA ILE A 176 0.08 -0.07 -24.19
C ILE A 176 -1.28 0.57 -23.92
N ARG A 177 -1.78 1.40 -24.82
CA ARG A 177 -3.12 2.02 -24.65
C ARG A 177 -4.23 0.98 -24.71
N ILE A 178 -4.12 0.03 -25.64
CA ILE A 178 -5.08 -1.07 -25.77
C ILE A 178 -5.01 -1.96 -24.54
N LEU A 179 -3.81 -2.33 -24.11
CA LEU A 179 -3.61 -3.14 -22.91
C LEU A 179 -4.15 -2.44 -21.65
N SER A 180 -3.84 -1.15 -21.46
CA SER A 180 -4.34 -0.35 -20.32
C SER A 180 -5.87 -0.27 -20.34
N TRP A 181 -6.47 -0.08 -21.52
CA TRP A 181 -7.92 -0.07 -21.68
C TRP A 181 -8.55 -1.44 -21.36
N LEU A 182 -7.96 -2.55 -21.84
CA LEU A 182 -8.41 -3.91 -21.51
C LEU A 182 -8.33 -4.18 -20.01
N ILE A 183 -7.24 -3.77 -19.38
CA ILE A 183 -7.03 -3.87 -17.93
C ILE A 183 -8.09 -3.07 -17.18
N GLU A 184 -8.32 -1.82 -17.55
CA GLU A 184 -9.33 -0.95 -16.94
C GLU A 184 -10.73 -1.57 -17.07
N LYS A 185 -11.12 -1.99 -18.25
CA LYS A 185 -12.42 -2.63 -18.50
C LYS A 185 -12.56 -3.96 -17.75
N GLY A 186 -11.51 -4.79 -17.77
CA GLY A 186 -11.50 -6.06 -17.07
C GLY A 186 -11.66 -5.89 -15.55
N LEU A 187 -10.89 -4.96 -14.94
CA LEU A 187 -11.00 -4.71 -13.51
C LEU A 187 -12.34 -4.07 -13.12
N THR A 188 -12.83 -3.11 -13.91
CA THR A 188 -14.17 -2.54 -13.70
C THR A 188 -15.24 -3.64 -13.71
N ALA A 189 -15.17 -4.54 -14.69
CA ALA A 189 -16.11 -5.66 -14.78
C ALA A 189 -16.01 -6.65 -13.59
N LEU A 190 -14.81 -6.86 -13.04
CA LEU A 190 -14.61 -7.69 -11.85
C LEU A 190 -15.15 -7.00 -10.59
N LEU A 191 -14.89 -5.70 -10.43
CA LEU A 191 -15.43 -4.89 -9.34
C LEU A 191 -16.97 -4.90 -9.34
N GLU A 192 -17.61 -4.77 -10.51
CA GLU A 192 -19.05 -4.82 -10.64
C GLU A 192 -19.64 -6.21 -10.32
N ARG A 193 -18.88 -7.29 -10.51
CA ARG A 193 -19.29 -8.67 -10.26
C ARG A 193 -18.97 -9.18 -8.85
N ALA A 194 -18.14 -8.48 -8.10
CA ALA A 194 -17.82 -8.85 -6.73
C ALA A 194 -19.07 -8.79 -5.83
N ASN A 195 -19.16 -9.73 -4.90
CA ASN A 195 -20.20 -9.73 -3.88
C ASN A 195 -19.89 -8.71 -2.77
N ALA A 196 -18.58 -8.54 -2.47
CA ALA A 196 -18.10 -7.51 -1.57
C ALA A 196 -16.76 -6.95 -2.05
N ILE A 197 -16.49 -5.68 -1.68
CA ILE A 197 -15.22 -5.00 -1.92
C ILE A 197 -14.73 -4.43 -0.60
N MET A 198 -13.52 -4.81 -0.21
CA MET A 198 -12.79 -4.22 0.89
C MET A 198 -11.91 -3.10 0.34
N VAL A 199 -12.06 -1.88 0.84
CA VAL A 199 -11.22 -0.73 0.46
C VAL A 199 -10.39 -0.24 1.63
N THR A 200 -9.35 0.55 1.39
CA THR A 200 -8.45 1.03 2.44
C THR A 200 -8.76 2.46 2.90
N SER A 201 -9.70 3.14 2.24
CA SER A 201 -10.08 4.52 2.53
C SER A 201 -11.57 4.76 2.29
N GLU A 202 -12.15 5.74 2.98
CA GLU A 202 -13.57 6.10 2.83
C GLU A 202 -13.85 6.75 1.48
N ASP A 203 -12.95 7.61 1.00
CA ASP A 203 -13.14 8.28 -0.29
C ASP A 203 -13.19 7.28 -1.45
N LEU A 204 -12.33 6.25 -1.41
CA LEU A 204 -12.37 5.18 -2.40
C LEU A 204 -13.69 4.39 -2.30
N GLY A 205 -14.13 4.09 -1.09
CA GLY A 205 -15.42 3.43 -0.85
C GLY A 205 -16.60 4.26 -1.34
N ALA A 206 -16.61 5.55 -1.03
CA ALA A 206 -17.66 6.48 -1.48
C ALA A 206 -17.71 6.59 -2.99
N GLN A 207 -16.56 6.71 -3.65
CA GLN A 207 -16.48 6.76 -5.11
C GLN A 207 -17.05 5.49 -5.76
N LEU A 208 -16.70 4.31 -5.24
CA LEU A 208 -17.21 3.05 -5.77
C LEU A 208 -18.72 2.94 -5.59
N ARG A 209 -19.27 3.38 -4.44
CA ARG A 209 -20.72 3.43 -4.19
C ARG A 209 -21.41 4.39 -5.17
N ASN A 210 -20.87 5.59 -5.37
CA ASN A 210 -21.43 6.60 -6.29
C ASN A 210 -21.38 6.14 -7.76
N ASN A 211 -20.26 5.57 -8.21
CA ASN A 211 -20.13 5.04 -9.56
C ASN A 211 -21.12 3.91 -9.84
N ARG A 212 -21.48 3.16 -8.82
CA ARG A 212 -22.45 2.07 -8.92
C ARG A 212 -23.88 2.60 -8.98
N SER A 213 -24.27 3.52 -8.11
CA SER A 213 -25.63 4.08 -8.07
C SER A 213 -25.99 4.75 -9.39
N SER A 214 -25.03 5.36 -10.09
CA SER A 214 -25.23 5.97 -11.41
C SER A 214 -25.39 4.97 -12.57
N ARG A 215 -25.01 3.70 -12.39
CA ARG A 215 -25.00 2.69 -13.48
C ARG A 215 -26.06 1.60 -13.35
N LEU A 216 -26.72 1.47 -12.19
CA LEU A 216 -27.49 0.27 -11.87
C LEU A 216 -28.85 0.58 -11.23
N THR A 217 -29.87 0.66 -12.05
CA THR A 217 -31.26 0.38 -11.64
C THR A 217 -31.46 -1.15 -11.67
N GLY A 218 -31.60 -1.78 -10.48
CA GLY A 218 -32.09 -3.17 -10.37
C GLY A 218 -31.05 -4.28 -10.20
N LYS A 219 -29.76 -4.02 -9.90
CA LYS A 219 -28.76 -5.08 -9.72
C LYS A 219 -28.46 -5.44 -8.25
N ARG A 220 -27.97 -6.68 -8.10
CA ARG A 220 -27.60 -7.39 -6.87
C ARG A 220 -26.89 -6.47 -5.86
N GLN A 221 -27.31 -6.50 -4.60
CA GLN A 221 -26.63 -5.79 -3.52
C GLN A 221 -25.17 -6.23 -3.41
N GLN A 222 -24.27 -5.27 -3.16
CA GLN A 222 -22.85 -5.48 -2.97
C GLN A 222 -22.40 -4.72 -1.74
N LEU A 223 -21.68 -5.37 -0.87
CA LEU A 223 -21.06 -4.69 0.28
C LEU A 223 -19.76 -3.98 -0.18
N ILE A 224 -19.62 -2.70 0.17
CA ILE A 224 -18.34 -1.97 0.07
C ILE A 224 -17.99 -1.53 1.48
N THR A 225 -16.95 -2.14 2.05
CA THR A 225 -16.51 -1.91 3.43
C THR A 225 -15.11 -1.31 3.48
N THR A 226 -14.88 -0.37 4.40
CA THR A 226 -13.57 0.28 4.58
C THR A 226 -12.79 -0.42 5.66
N ILE A 227 -11.71 -1.08 5.27
CA ILE A 227 -10.75 -1.76 6.14
C ILE A 227 -9.42 -1.04 6.02
N ARG A 228 -9.15 -0.09 6.91
CA ARG A 228 -7.95 0.75 6.89
C ARG A 228 -6.68 -0.04 7.18
N ASN A 229 -5.53 0.43 6.69
CA ASN A 229 -4.22 -0.18 6.95
C ASN A 229 -3.64 0.25 8.31
N VAL A 230 -4.44 0.16 9.37
CA VAL A 230 -4.07 0.50 10.75
C VAL A 230 -3.48 -0.69 11.54
N PHE A 231 -2.94 -1.69 10.84
CA PHE A 231 -2.32 -2.86 11.47
C PHE A 231 -1.27 -2.44 12.51
N PRO A 232 -1.02 -3.26 13.57
CA PRO A 232 -0.09 -2.91 14.62
C PRO A 232 1.26 -2.45 14.08
N ALA A 233 1.72 -1.30 14.53
CA ALA A 233 3.09 -0.88 14.27
C ALA A 233 4.03 -1.84 14.98
N SER A 234 5.11 -2.25 14.29
CA SER A 234 6.15 -3.05 14.95
C SER A 234 7.05 -2.18 15.86
N VAL A 235 6.61 -0.97 16.20
CA VAL A 235 7.36 0.07 16.94
C VAL A 235 6.66 0.32 18.28
N PRO A 236 7.40 0.59 19.38
CA PRO A 236 6.81 0.95 20.67
C PRO A 236 5.83 2.12 20.56
N LYS A 237 4.78 2.12 21.37
CA LYS A 237 3.77 3.19 21.42
C LYS A 237 4.35 4.54 21.87
N GLU A 238 5.41 4.52 22.65
CA GLU A 238 6.08 5.72 23.17
C GLU A 238 7.51 5.77 22.65
N VAL A 239 7.81 6.79 21.89
CA VAL A 239 9.15 7.12 21.42
C VAL A 239 9.62 8.36 22.18
N LYS A 240 10.74 8.26 22.90
CA LYS A 240 11.36 9.40 23.60
C LYS A 240 11.91 10.37 22.55
N ARG A 241 11.22 11.48 22.36
CA ARG A 241 11.68 12.50 21.41
C ARG A 241 12.79 13.34 22.04
N HIS A 242 13.79 13.66 21.24
CA HIS A 242 14.77 14.67 21.61
C HIS A 242 14.09 16.05 21.73
N SER A 243 14.62 16.90 22.58
CA SER A 243 14.27 18.33 22.54
C SER A 243 14.68 18.91 21.20
N PHE A 244 13.87 19.83 20.68
CA PHE A 244 14.19 20.55 19.46
C PHE A 244 15.56 21.21 19.57
N ASP A 245 16.42 20.96 18.59
CA ASP A 245 17.74 21.58 18.49
C ASP A 245 17.69 22.70 17.45
N ALA A 246 17.98 23.91 17.88
CA ALA A 246 17.94 25.10 17.02
C ALA A 246 19.02 25.11 15.90
N HIS A 247 19.85 24.06 15.76
CA HIS A 247 20.83 23.98 14.68
C HIS A 247 20.19 23.65 13.32
N SER A 248 19.18 22.80 13.30
CA SER A 248 18.47 22.45 12.06
C SER A 248 17.09 21.85 12.35
N LEU A 249 16.16 21.95 11.39
CA LEU A 249 14.91 21.17 11.40
C LEU A 249 15.21 19.78 10.84
N ARG A 250 14.99 18.75 11.65
CA ARG A 250 15.24 17.34 11.31
C ARG A 250 13.98 16.71 10.72
N VAL A 251 14.02 16.44 9.42
CA VAL A 251 12.90 15.91 8.64
C VAL A 251 13.15 14.47 8.23
N LEU A 252 12.31 13.55 8.68
CA LEU A 252 12.40 12.14 8.36
C LEU A 252 11.38 11.74 7.30
N TYR A 253 11.84 11.03 6.28
CA TYR A 253 10.97 10.21 5.42
C TYR A 253 11.31 8.73 5.63
N ALA A 254 10.34 7.92 6.06
CA ALA A 254 10.54 6.48 6.25
C ALA A 254 9.49 5.70 5.46
N GLY A 255 9.88 5.13 4.31
CA GLY A 255 8.95 4.42 3.43
C GLY A 255 9.53 4.00 2.09
N THR A 256 8.64 3.74 1.13
CA THR A 256 9.04 3.45 -0.25
C THR A 256 9.47 4.73 -0.96
N LEU A 257 10.70 4.76 -1.46
CA LEU A 257 11.19 5.84 -2.32
C LEU A 257 10.83 5.51 -3.77
N GLY A 258 9.57 5.79 -4.12
CA GLY A 258 8.98 5.45 -5.41
C GLY A 258 8.51 6.67 -6.21
N ARG A 259 7.95 6.40 -7.39
CA ARG A 259 7.48 7.46 -8.30
C ARG A 259 6.26 8.20 -7.77
N ALA A 260 5.37 7.49 -7.08
CA ALA A 260 4.15 8.06 -6.51
C ALA A 260 4.42 8.99 -5.31
N GLN A 261 5.64 8.99 -4.78
CA GLN A 261 6.06 9.84 -3.68
C GLN A 261 6.71 11.15 -4.14
N ASN A 262 7.31 11.20 -5.34
CA ASN A 262 7.99 12.39 -5.90
C ASN A 262 8.81 13.22 -4.89
N LEU A 263 9.73 12.56 -4.16
CA LEU A 263 10.48 13.18 -3.06
C LEU A 263 11.49 14.26 -3.51
N ARG A 264 11.66 14.49 -4.83
CA ARG A 264 12.42 15.64 -5.34
C ARG A 264 11.80 16.96 -4.85
N ASN A 265 10.49 17.04 -4.73
CA ASN A 265 9.79 18.18 -4.16
C ASN A 265 10.29 18.52 -2.73
N ALA A 266 10.57 17.51 -1.90
CA ALA A 266 11.12 17.71 -0.56
C ALA A 266 12.58 18.22 -0.60
N VAL A 267 13.38 17.76 -1.56
CA VAL A 267 14.74 18.26 -1.79
C VAL A 267 14.71 19.72 -2.22
N ASP A 268 13.85 20.08 -3.17
CA ASP A 268 13.69 21.47 -3.62
C ASP A 268 13.21 22.38 -2.48
N ALA A 269 12.26 21.89 -1.66
CA ALA A 269 11.80 22.62 -0.48
C ALA A 269 12.92 22.89 0.54
N ALA A 270 13.83 21.92 0.74
CA ALA A 270 14.98 22.10 1.63
C ALA A 270 15.93 23.19 1.11
N VAL A 271 16.19 23.24 -0.20
CA VAL A 271 16.99 24.31 -0.82
C VAL A 271 16.33 25.69 -0.59
N ILE A 272 15.02 25.78 -0.81
CA ILE A 272 14.28 27.03 -0.64
C ILE A 272 14.31 27.45 0.85
N ALA A 273 14.04 26.53 1.78
CA ALA A 273 14.08 26.81 3.22
C ALA A 273 15.48 27.28 3.66
N GLN A 274 16.55 26.65 3.16
CA GLN A 274 17.93 27.03 3.45
C GLN A 274 18.22 28.45 2.95
N ASN A 275 17.76 28.82 1.75
CA ASN A 275 17.88 30.17 1.22
C ASN A 275 17.06 31.21 2.04
N GLN A 276 16.03 30.77 2.74
CA GLN A 276 15.26 31.57 3.69
C GLN A 276 15.88 31.63 5.11
N GLY A 277 17.07 31.06 5.29
CA GLY A 277 17.78 31.02 6.57
C GLY A 277 17.31 29.91 7.52
N THR A 278 16.62 28.89 7.01
CA THR A 278 16.18 27.72 7.78
C THR A 278 17.00 26.50 7.41
N PRO A 279 17.97 26.06 8.26
CA PRO A 279 18.71 24.83 8.00
C PRO A 279 17.77 23.62 8.13
N VAL A 280 17.74 22.78 7.09
CA VAL A 280 16.97 21.55 7.07
C VAL A 280 17.89 20.35 6.90
N GLU A 281 17.73 19.33 7.72
CA GLU A 281 18.39 18.04 7.59
C GLU A 281 17.38 16.98 7.19
N LEU A 282 17.58 16.40 5.98
CA LEU A 282 16.72 15.37 5.44
C LEU A 282 17.29 13.97 5.70
N VAL A 283 16.47 13.08 6.24
CA VAL A 283 16.81 11.66 6.38
C VAL A 283 15.77 10.82 5.64
N PHE A 284 16.24 10.05 4.67
CA PHE A 284 15.43 9.11 3.89
C PHE A 284 15.77 7.67 4.30
N VAL A 285 14.80 6.95 4.84
CA VAL A 285 14.95 5.54 5.24
C VAL A 285 14.02 4.68 4.39
N GLY A 286 14.60 3.78 3.59
CA GLY A 286 13.78 2.89 2.78
C GLY A 286 14.45 2.41 1.50
N GLY A 287 13.63 1.92 0.58
CA GLY A 287 14.06 1.44 -0.72
C GLY A 287 13.00 1.73 -1.77
N GLY A 288 13.37 1.63 -3.03
CA GLY A 288 12.46 1.87 -4.13
C GLY A 288 13.15 2.27 -5.42
N ALA A 289 12.38 2.41 -6.49
CA ALA A 289 12.90 2.67 -7.82
C ALA A 289 13.54 4.06 -7.98
N ALA A 290 13.17 5.02 -7.10
CA ALA A 290 13.66 6.40 -7.19
C ALA A 290 14.89 6.69 -6.31
N VAL A 291 15.41 5.71 -5.56
CA VAL A 291 16.52 5.94 -4.60
C VAL A 291 17.73 6.58 -5.25
N ARG A 292 18.27 5.97 -6.32
CA ARG A 292 19.49 6.45 -7.00
C ARG A 292 19.31 7.84 -7.59
N ASP A 293 18.17 8.06 -8.25
CA ASP A 293 17.82 9.35 -8.83
C ASP A 293 17.72 10.44 -7.76
N LEU A 294 17.08 10.13 -6.64
CA LEU A 294 16.92 11.08 -5.54
C LEU A 294 18.25 11.41 -4.86
N GLN A 295 19.12 10.41 -4.67
CA GLN A 295 20.48 10.61 -4.15
C GLN A 295 21.31 11.54 -5.05
N THR A 296 21.29 11.26 -6.36
CA THR A 296 22.00 12.10 -7.35
C THR A 296 21.43 13.52 -7.33
N TYR A 297 20.11 13.65 -7.28
CA TYR A 297 19.44 14.95 -7.27
C TYR A 297 19.76 15.77 -6.01
N ALA A 298 19.71 15.15 -4.83
CA ALA A 298 20.06 15.81 -3.57
C ALA A 298 21.54 16.26 -3.56
N GLY A 299 22.45 15.45 -4.11
CA GLY A 299 23.86 15.81 -4.25
C GLY A 299 24.09 16.98 -5.20
N LEU A 300 23.37 17.02 -6.35
CA LEU A 300 23.44 18.15 -7.30
C LEU A 300 22.90 19.45 -6.71
N LYS A 301 21.97 19.36 -5.77
CA LYS A 301 21.36 20.50 -5.08
C LYS A 301 22.11 20.89 -3.79
N GLU A 302 23.15 20.17 -3.44
CA GLU A 302 23.97 20.40 -2.22
C GLU A 302 23.15 20.43 -0.92
N VAL A 303 22.08 19.61 -0.87
CA VAL A 303 21.18 19.51 0.30
C VAL A 303 21.79 18.58 1.34
N ASN A 304 21.71 18.94 2.61
CA ASN A 304 22.04 18.04 3.73
C ASN A 304 21.02 16.90 3.80
N ALA A 305 21.30 15.80 3.09
CA ALA A 305 20.44 14.66 2.98
C ALA A 305 21.17 13.33 3.18
N SER A 306 20.66 12.51 4.10
CA SER A 306 21.19 11.17 4.39
C SER A 306 20.21 10.09 3.91
N PHE A 307 20.76 8.99 3.36
CA PHE A 307 19.98 7.90 2.80
C PHE A 307 20.35 6.57 3.45
N TYR A 308 19.35 5.92 4.01
CA TYR A 308 19.49 4.61 4.65
C TYR A 308 18.62 3.57 3.96
N GLN A 309 19.13 2.36 3.88
CA GLN A 309 18.36 1.23 3.39
C GLN A 309 17.18 0.92 4.34
N VAL A 310 16.31 0.02 3.91
CA VAL A 310 15.21 -0.47 4.73
C VAL A 310 15.73 -0.97 6.07
N ARG A 311 15.15 -0.45 7.15
CA ARG A 311 15.50 -0.79 8.53
C ARG A 311 14.47 -1.73 9.15
N SER A 312 14.89 -2.50 10.14
CA SER A 312 14.00 -3.27 10.99
C SER A 312 13.13 -2.36 11.86
N ALA A 313 12.10 -2.92 12.46
CA ALA A 313 11.23 -2.18 13.38
C ALA A 313 11.98 -1.61 14.60
N ALA A 314 12.98 -2.33 15.11
CA ALA A 314 13.79 -1.87 16.22
C ALA A 314 14.71 -0.70 15.84
N GLU A 315 15.31 -0.77 14.64
CA GLU A 315 16.22 0.28 14.16
C GLU A 315 15.50 1.57 13.77
N ILE A 316 14.24 1.50 13.29
CA ILE A 316 13.50 2.69 12.87
C ILE A 316 13.13 3.60 14.04
N VAL A 317 13.07 3.07 15.26
CA VAL A 317 12.79 3.83 16.49
C VAL A 317 13.78 4.98 16.66
N GLY A 318 15.09 4.73 16.50
CA GLY A 318 16.09 5.77 16.62
C GLY A 318 15.92 6.92 15.61
N PHE A 319 15.38 6.63 14.41
CA PHE A 319 15.05 7.68 13.45
C PHE A 319 13.81 8.49 13.87
N TYR A 320 12.83 7.85 14.51
CA TYR A 320 11.69 8.57 15.07
C TYR A 320 12.06 9.44 16.28
N GLU A 321 12.99 8.96 17.11
CA GLU A 321 13.55 9.74 18.23
C GLU A 321 14.33 10.96 17.74
N TRP A 322 15.06 10.80 16.65
CA TRP A 322 15.85 11.85 16.03
C TRP A 322 15.02 12.94 15.35
N ALA A 323 13.87 12.60 14.75
CA ALA A 323 13.13 13.50 13.89
C ALA A 323 12.29 14.54 14.66
N ASP A 324 12.30 15.78 14.20
CA ASP A 324 11.38 16.82 14.65
C ASP A 324 10.02 16.69 13.97
N THR A 325 10.02 16.39 12.66
CA THR A 325 8.82 16.13 11.86
C THR A 325 9.06 14.98 10.90
N ALA A 326 7.99 14.24 10.58
CA ALA A 326 8.05 13.17 9.60
C ALA A 326 7.22 13.51 8.35
N LEU A 327 7.79 13.23 7.18
CA LEU A 327 7.19 13.55 5.91
C LEU A 327 6.25 12.42 5.44
N VAL A 328 5.01 12.75 5.14
CA VAL A 328 4.09 11.94 4.35
C VAL A 328 3.91 12.61 3.00
N HIS A 329 4.38 11.99 1.94
CA HIS A 329 4.48 12.63 0.63
C HIS A 329 3.85 11.78 -0.48
N LEU A 330 2.94 12.36 -1.24
CA LEU A 330 2.36 11.81 -2.45
C LEU A 330 2.45 12.86 -3.57
N THR A 331 2.60 12.39 -4.81
CA THR A 331 2.56 13.25 -6.01
C THR A 331 1.11 13.66 -6.34
N ASP A 332 0.95 14.69 -7.16
CA ASP A 332 -0.37 15.23 -7.56
C ASP A 332 -1.04 14.36 -8.64
N TRP A 333 -1.38 13.13 -8.27
CA TRP A 333 -2.23 12.25 -9.07
C TRP A 333 -3.60 12.14 -8.42
N GLU A 334 -4.64 12.53 -9.13
CA GLU A 334 -6.03 12.55 -8.62
C GLU A 334 -6.44 11.24 -7.90
N PRO A 335 -6.09 10.03 -8.37
CA PRO A 335 -6.40 8.81 -7.63
C PRO A 335 -5.73 8.70 -6.26
N LEU A 336 -4.61 9.39 -6.03
CA LEU A 336 -3.92 9.39 -4.73
C LEU A 336 -4.62 10.24 -3.67
N ASP A 337 -5.53 11.15 -4.05
CA ASP A 337 -6.38 11.89 -3.11
C ASP A 337 -7.26 10.95 -2.27
N ARG A 338 -7.54 9.75 -2.82
CA ARG A 338 -8.31 8.68 -2.17
C ARG A 338 -7.44 7.63 -1.48
N ALA A 339 -6.13 7.82 -1.47
CA ALA A 339 -5.21 6.90 -0.79
C ALA A 339 -4.79 7.45 0.57
N VAL A 340 -4.72 6.59 1.58
CA VAL A 340 -4.12 6.94 2.87
C VAL A 340 -2.91 6.04 3.10
N PRO A 341 -1.68 6.58 3.00
CA PRO A 341 -0.47 5.81 3.26
C PRO A 341 -0.47 5.24 4.67
N SER A 342 -0.16 3.95 4.82
CA SER A 342 -0.13 3.29 6.13
C SER A 342 0.86 3.94 7.11
N LYS A 343 1.88 4.61 6.58
CA LYS A 343 2.85 5.37 7.38
C LYS A 343 2.18 6.52 8.14
N THR A 344 1.12 7.14 7.61
CA THR A 344 0.34 8.17 8.30
C THR A 344 -0.16 7.67 9.65
N TYR A 345 -0.73 6.46 9.68
CA TYR A 345 -1.23 5.85 10.91
C TYR A 345 -0.11 5.49 11.90
N GLU A 346 1.02 5.00 11.37
CA GLU A 346 2.18 4.67 12.19
C GLU A 346 2.77 5.92 12.86
N LEU A 347 2.91 7.02 12.13
CA LEU A 347 3.42 8.30 12.64
C LEU A 347 2.48 8.89 13.71
N MET A 348 1.16 8.81 13.49
CA MET A 348 0.16 9.19 14.50
C MET A 348 0.26 8.33 15.78
N SER A 349 0.48 7.01 15.62
CA SER A 349 0.63 6.10 16.77
C SER A 349 1.89 6.40 17.58
N VAL A 350 2.96 6.85 16.93
CA VAL A 350 4.25 7.20 17.55
C VAL A 350 4.23 8.62 18.12
N GLY A 351 3.27 9.46 17.74
CA GLY A 351 3.15 10.84 18.21
C GLY A 351 4.14 11.82 17.60
N ILE A 352 4.55 11.63 16.32
CA ILE A 352 5.43 12.54 15.58
C ILE A 352 4.59 13.51 14.77
N HIS A 353 4.97 14.80 14.76
CA HIS A 353 4.42 15.79 13.86
C HIS A 353 4.55 15.36 12.39
N ILE A 354 3.49 15.48 11.62
CA ILE A 354 3.47 15.11 10.21
C ILE A 354 3.54 16.37 9.34
N SER A 355 4.59 16.49 8.53
CA SER A 355 4.64 17.39 7.38
C SER A 355 4.01 16.66 6.20
N GLY A 356 2.72 16.88 5.94
CA GLY A 356 1.95 16.18 4.92
C GLY A 356 1.97 16.91 3.58
N VAL A 357 2.60 16.35 2.55
CA VAL A 357 2.49 16.82 1.16
C VAL A 357 1.45 15.94 0.47
N VAL A 358 0.20 16.23 0.73
CA VAL A 358 -0.95 15.36 0.40
C VAL A 358 -2.23 16.17 0.20
N LYS A 359 -3.17 15.58 -0.55
CA LYS A 359 -4.54 16.06 -0.72
C LYS A 359 -5.56 15.03 -0.20
N GLY A 360 -6.83 15.30 -0.40
CA GLY A 360 -7.93 14.38 -0.20
C GLY A 360 -8.06 13.85 1.23
N GLU A 361 -8.32 12.56 1.37
CA GLU A 361 -8.61 11.94 2.67
C GLU A 361 -7.43 12.02 3.63
N THR A 362 -6.20 11.82 3.15
CA THR A 362 -5.01 11.91 4.03
C THR A 362 -4.86 13.29 4.63
N ALA A 363 -5.01 14.35 3.85
CA ALA A 363 -4.91 15.73 4.34
C ALA A 363 -6.01 16.04 5.38
N ARG A 364 -7.25 15.58 5.13
CA ARG A 364 -8.34 15.76 6.09
C ARG A 364 -8.10 15.04 7.40
N ILE A 365 -7.60 13.80 7.37
CA ILE A 365 -7.28 13.01 8.57
C ILE A 365 -6.20 13.71 9.39
N ILE A 366 -5.09 14.14 8.78
CA ILE A 366 -3.99 14.83 9.47
C ILE A 366 -4.50 16.09 10.18
N LYS A 367 -5.27 16.93 9.47
CA LYS A 367 -5.81 18.18 10.01
C LYS A 367 -6.84 17.94 11.11
N PHE A 368 -7.81 17.05 10.88
CA PHE A 368 -8.89 16.77 11.83
C PHE A 368 -8.36 16.20 13.15
N LEU A 369 -7.33 15.36 13.08
CA LEU A 369 -6.71 14.74 14.25
C LEU A 369 -5.57 15.58 14.86
N GLU A 370 -5.32 16.78 14.33
CA GLU A 370 -4.24 17.65 14.79
C GLU A 370 -2.88 16.92 14.85
N ALA A 371 -2.62 16.06 13.86
CA ALA A 371 -1.44 15.22 13.79
C ALA A 371 -0.26 15.89 13.06
N GLY A 372 -0.44 17.14 12.62
CA GLY A 372 0.56 17.92 11.89
C GLY A 372 -0.07 18.89 10.90
N ASP A 373 0.75 19.39 9.99
CA ASP A 373 0.38 20.34 8.96
C ASP A 373 0.38 19.70 7.56
N THR A 374 -0.39 20.25 6.63
CA THR A 374 -0.44 19.75 5.24
C THR A 374 -0.30 20.87 4.24
N VAL A 375 0.44 20.58 3.16
CA VAL A 375 0.67 21.45 2.01
C VAL A 375 0.31 20.72 0.72
N SER A 376 0.17 21.50 -0.37
CA SER A 376 -0.17 20.95 -1.68
C SER A 376 0.98 20.10 -2.25
N PRO A 377 0.69 18.95 -2.89
CA PRO A 377 1.69 18.22 -3.67
C PRO A 377 2.31 19.07 -4.79
N GLU A 378 3.56 18.76 -5.12
CA GLU A 378 4.34 19.43 -6.18
C GLU A 378 4.52 20.95 -5.97
N ASN A 379 4.36 21.43 -4.74
CA ASN A 379 4.63 22.81 -4.36
C ASN A 379 5.75 22.89 -3.30
N PRO A 380 7.03 22.96 -3.73
CA PRO A 380 8.17 23.02 -2.81
C PRO A 380 8.19 24.33 -2.00
N TYR A 381 7.58 25.40 -2.49
CA TYR A 381 7.54 26.68 -1.76
C TYR A 381 6.64 26.58 -0.52
N GLU A 382 5.43 26.02 -0.66
CA GLU A 382 4.55 25.82 0.50
C GLU A 382 5.21 24.90 1.55
N LEU A 383 5.95 23.86 1.12
CA LEU A 383 6.64 22.97 2.03
C LEU A 383 7.82 23.66 2.74
N ALA A 384 8.56 24.50 2.02
CA ALA A 384 9.65 25.30 2.58
C ALA A 384 9.14 26.32 3.60
N ASP A 385 8.03 27.00 3.28
CA ASP A 385 7.37 27.95 4.19
C ASP A 385 6.86 27.25 5.46
N LEU A 386 6.28 26.05 5.32
CA LEU A 386 5.89 25.21 6.46
C LEU A 386 7.11 24.88 7.35
N TRP A 387 8.20 24.38 6.77
CA TRP A 387 9.39 24.03 7.53
C TRP A 387 10.05 25.25 8.18
N THR A 388 10.04 26.39 7.51
CA THR A 388 10.50 27.67 8.07
C THR A 388 9.63 28.11 9.26
N ALA A 389 8.32 27.92 9.17
CA ALA A 389 7.42 28.23 10.27
C ALA A 389 7.59 27.29 11.48
N LEU A 390 7.82 25.98 11.22
CA LEU A 390 8.11 24.99 12.28
C LEU A 390 9.44 25.27 12.97
N TYR A 391 10.48 25.63 12.20
CA TYR A 391 11.79 25.98 12.74
C TYR A 391 11.76 27.24 13.62
N LYS A 392 11.04 28.28 13.14
CA LYS A 392 10.89 29.55 13.90
C LYS A 392 9.96 29.42 15.09
N ASN A 393 9.01 28.50 15.07
CA ASN A 393 8.08 28.24 16.16
C ASN A 393 7.99 26.75 16.48
N PRO A 394 8.97 26.19 17.24
CA PRO A 394 9.02 24.76 17.55
C PRO A 394 7.83 24.23 18.37
N SER A 395 7.06 25.11 19.00
CA SER A 395 5.83 24.69 19.73
C SER A 395 4.80 24.05 18.79
N ARG A 396 4.81 24.36 17.50
CA ARG A 396 3.96 23.72 16.48
C ARG A 396 4.30 22.26 16.21
N LEU A 397 5.52 21.81 16.58
CA LEU A 397 5.92 20.41 16.47
C LEU A 397 5.22 19.52 17.51
N SER A 398 4.61 20.13 18.52
CA SER A 398 3.83 19.41 19.52
C SER A 398 2.44 19.10 18.96
N ILE A 399 2.11 17.81 18.89
CA ILE A 399 0.82 17.33 18.42
C ILE A 399 -0.01 16.76 19.59
N THR A 400 -1.31 16.67 19.40
CA THR A 400 -2.23 16.07 20.36
C THR A 400 -2.22 14.54 20.27
N THR A 401 -2.79 13.88 21.28
CA THR A 401 -2.98 12.42 21.29
C THR A 401 -4.20 11.96 20.46
N LYS A 402 -4.95 12.89 19.86
CA LYS A 402 -6.15 12.55 19.04
C LYS A 402 -5.83 11.52 17.94
N GLY A 403 -4.69 11.68 17.27
CA GLY A 403 -4.25 10.79 16.21
C GLY A 403 -4.00 9.37 16.70
N SER A 404 -3.26 9.20 17.80
CA SER A 404 -2.94 7.87 18.35
C SER A 404 -4.19 7.17 18.89
N ILE A 405 -5.06 7.89 19.62
CA ILE A 405 -6.34 7.36 20.12
C ILE A 405 -7.25 6.92 18.97
N TRP A 406 -7.34 7.73 17.91
CA TRP A 406 -8.15 7.39 16.76
C TRP A 406 -7.62 6.15 16.03
N VAL A 407 -6.30 6.04 15.82
CA VAL A 407 -5.68 4.86 15.20
C VAL A 407 -5.95 3.60 16.03
N GLU A 408 -5.86 3.70 17.35
CA GLU A 408 -6.16 2.59 18.27
C GLU A 408 -7.64 2.17 18.16
N SER A 409 -8.57 3.13 18.19
CA SER A 409 -10.00 2.87 17.97
C SER A 409 -10.28 2.21 16.62
N GLN A 410 -9.63 2.68 15.55
CA GLN A 410 -9.74 2.03 14.24
C GLN A 410 -9.25 0.58 14.27
N ARG A 411 -8.15 0.30 14.97
CA ARG A 411 -7.51 -1.02 15.06
C ARG A 411 -8.31 -1.99 15.90
N GLU A 412 -8.79 -1.55 17.05
CA GLU A 412 -9.36 -2.41 18.10
C GLU A 412 -10.89 -2.59 17.94
N THR A 413 -11.54 -1.61 17.31
CA THR A 413 -13.01 -1.58 17.27
C THR A 413 -13.57 -1.50 15.86
N VAL A 414 -13.16 -0.47 15.09
CA VAL A 414 -13.83 -0.19 13.81
C VAL A 414 -13.51 -1.26 12.77
N VAL A 415 -12.24 -1.58 12.55
CA VAL A 415 -11.86 -2.59 11.55
C VAL A 415 -12.34 -3.99 11.92
N PRO A 416 -12.22 -4.47 13.16
CA PRO A 416 -12.85 -5.74 13.56
C PRO A 416 -14.36 -5.77 13.32
N GLY A 417 -15.06 -4.66 13.60
CA GLY A 417 -16.48 -4.51 13.31
C GLY A 417 -16.83 -4.61 11.83
N GLU A 418 -16.02 -3.97 10.96
CA GLU A 418 -16.20 -4.04 9.50
C GLU A 418 -15.87 -5.45 8.95
N VAL A 419 -14.88 -6.15 9.53
CA VAL A 419 -14.61 -7.55 9.21
C VAL A 419 -15.78 -8.44 9.60
N LYS A 420 -16.36 -8.24 10.79
CA LYS A 420 -17.55 -8.98 11.23
C LYS A 420 -18.75 -8.76 10.29
N LYS A 421 -19.01 -7.51 9.90
CA LYS A 421 -20.06 -7.20 8.90
C LYS A 421 -19.82 -7.90 7.56
N LEU A 422 -18.56 -7.99 7.11
CA LEU A 422 -18.20 -8.71 5.90
C LEU A 422 -18.51 -10.21 6.03
N VAL A 423 -18.20 -10.81 7.17
CA VAL A 423 -18.51 -12.21 7.47
C VAL A 423 -20.02 -12.46 7.44
N GLU A 424 -20.80 -11.66 8.19
CA GLU A 424 -22.25 -11.74 8.23
C GLU A 424 -22.89 -11.56 6.84
N TRP A 425 -22.37 -10.62 6.05
CA TRP A 425 -22.79 -10.41 4.67
C TRP A 425 -22.59 -11.63 3.80
N ILE A 426 -21.41 -12.27 3.88
CA ILE A 426 -21.09 -13.47 3.10
C ILE A 426 -22.00 -14.65 3.51
N GLU A 427 -22.25 -14.82 4.81
CA GLU A 427 -23.11 -15.87 5.34
C GLU A 427 -24.57 -15.72 4.88
N ASN A 428 -25.06 -14.49 4.78
CA ASN A 428 -26.39 -14.18 4.27
C ASN A 428 -26.57 -14.35 2.74
N LEU A 429 -25.47 -14.59 2.01
CA LEU A 429 -25.50 -14.85 0.55
C LEU A 429 -25.60 -16.35 0.20
N LYS A 430 -25.48 -17.23 1.20
CA LYS A 430 -25.64 -18.70 1.04
C LYS A 430 -27.11 -19.08 0.99
#